data_e217b8d2820b2df5601068000616b456
#
_entry.id   e217b8d2820b2df5601068000616b456
#
_cell.length_a   1.000
_cell.length_b   1.000
_cell.length_c   1.000
_cell.angle_alpha   90.00
_cell.angle_beta   90.00
_cell.angle_gamma   90.00
#
_symmetry.space_group_name_H-M   'P 1'
#
loop_
_entity.id
_entity.type
_entity.pdbx_description
1 polymer ?
#
loop_
_entity_poly.entity_id
_entity_poly.type
_entity_poly.pdbx_seq_one_letter_code
_entity_poly.pdbx_strand_id
1 'polypeptide(L)'
;KPIVNKYDIILHHTIVLTESNVNDYDISLNEDLIQIVSHATHNRIHERFGSEGTRHIYLVYGAPGAGKSDYIKSVAGVHDLVLDLDNIYKCISINNRYENSRRLSKNVFMIRDLILDMIKTRNGRFNNAYIVGGYPMEAERERIVNTIGAEEIFINKSIDECLMNVQDRPEKYKKYVKDWFDSFSN
;
A
#
# COMPACT_ATOMS: atom_id res chain seq x y z
N LYS A 1 7.39 -8.57 -17.02
CA LYS A 1 6.44 -7.45 -17.27
C LYS A 1 7.25 -6.29 -17.84
N PRO A 2 6.71 -5.51 -18.81
CA PRO A 2 7.41 -4.32 -19.30
C PRO A 2 7.63 -3.32 -18.16
N ILE A 3 8.80 -2.68 -18.16
CA ILE A 3 9.12 -1.60 -17.22
C ILE A 3 8.27 -0.40 -17.61
N VAL A 4 7.29 -0.06 -16.81
CA VAL A 4 6.31 1.00 -17.12
C VAL A 4 6.77 2.38 -16.64
N ASN A 5 7.72 2.44 -15.68
CA ASN A 5 8.21 3.69 -15.10
C ASN A 5 9.74 3.69 -15.01
N LYS A 6 10.39 4.74 -15.56
CA LYS A 6 11.84 4.92 -15.50
C LYS A 6 12.42 5.00 -14.08
N TYR A 7 11.59 5.28 -13.09
CA TYR A 7 12.00 5.31 -11.67
C TYR A 7 11.89 3.95 -10.97
N ASP A 8 11.38 2.92 -11.67
CA ASP A 8 11.28 1.55 -11.14
C ASP A 8 12.37 0.63 -11.74
N ILE A 9 13.48 1.20 -12.16
CA ILE A 9 14.59 0.49 -12.78
C ILE A 9 15.71 0.31 -11.75
N ILE A 10 16.13 -0.94 -11.57
CA ILE A 10 17.34 -1.30 -10.82
C ILE A 10 18.27 -2.09 -11.74
N LEU A 11 19.56 -1.77 -11.69
CA LEU A 11 20.61 -2.60 -12.26
C LEU A 11 20.94 -3.71 -11.25
N HIS A 12 20.62 -4.95 -11.63
CA HIS A 12 20.87 -6.13 -10.82
C HIS A 12 22.06 -6.90 -11.36
N HIS A 13 23.09 -7.10 -10.54
CA HIS A 13 24.22 -7.96 -10.89
C HIS A 13 23.82 -9.43 -10.70
N THR A 14 24.01 -10.22 -11.72
CA THR A 14 23.74 -11.68 -11.68
C THR A 14 24.77 -12.42 -10.80
N ILE A 15 25.95 -11.84 -10.61
CA ILE A 15 26.94 -12.25 -9.64
C ILE A 15 26.90 -11.29 -8.47
N VAL A 16 26.75 -11.81 -7.25
CA VAL A 16 26.72 -10.99 -6.04
C VAL A 16 28.04 -10.26 -5.85
N LEU A 17 28.00 -8.92 -5.80
CA LEU A 17 29.18 -8.12 -5.49
C LEU A 17 29.53 -8.25 -4.01
N THR A 18 30.79 -8.53 -3.74
CA THR A 18 31.39 -8.69 -2.42
C THR A 18 32.62 -7.78 -2.31
N GLU A 19 33.16 -7.61 -1.11
CA GLU A 19 34.42 -6.86 -0.91
C GLU A 19 35.60 -7.45 -1.74
N SER A 20 35.53 -8.76 -2.05
CA SER A 20 36.60 -9.44 -2.78
C SER A 20 36.52 -9.29 -4.30
N ASN A 21 35.30 -9.00 -4.86
CA ASN A 21 35.11 -8.92 -6.31
C ASN A 21 34.58 -7.58 -6.83
N VAL A 22 34.26 -6.63 -5.96
CA VAL A 22 33.72 -5.32 -6.34
C VAL A 22 34.70 -4.48 -7.17
N ASN A 23 35.99 -4.68 -6.98
CA ASN A 23 37.06 -4.02 -7.73
C ASN A 23 37.48 -4.79 -8.99
N ASP A 24 36.89 -5.94 -9.26
CA ASP A 24 37.07 -6.68 -10.51
C ASP A 24 36.07 -6.12 -11.54
N TYR A 25 36.60 -5.34 -12.49
CA TYR A 25 35.76 -4.65 -13.48
C TYR A 25 35.14 -5.60 -14.49
N ASP A 26 35.73 -6.81 -14.70
CA ASP A 26 35.13 -7.85 -15.53
C ASP A 26 33.89 -8.48 -14.89
N ILE A 27 33.66 -8.21 -13.59
CA ILE A 27 32.48 -8.61 -12.85
C ILE A 27 31.58 -7.40 -12.58
N SER A 28 32.14 -6.32 -12.02
CA SER A 28 31.35 -5.21 -11.49
C SER A 28 30.80 -4.26 -12.56
N LEU A 29 31.47 -4.16 -13.73
CA LEU A 29 31.08 -3.30 -14.85
C LEU A 29 30.72 -4.09 -16.12
N ASN A 30 30.67 -5.40 -16.06
CA ASN A 30 30.34 -6.23 -17.21
C ASN A 30 28.82 -6.18 -17.49
N GLU A 31 28.45 -5.62 -18.63
CA GLU A 31 27.05 -5.46 -19.05
C GLU A 31 26.32 -6.81 -19.19
N ASP A 32 27.02 -7.89 -19.58
CA ASP A 32 26.44 -9.23 -19.69
C ASP A 32 26.05 -9.82 -18.33
N LEU A 33 26.63 -9.29 -17.25
CA LEU A 33 26.35 -9.68 -15.87
C LEU A 33 25.38 -8.73 -15.18
N ILE A 34 24.85 -7.72 -15.88
CA ILE A 34 23.91 -6.75 -15.35
C ILE A 34 22.55 -6.92 -16.03
N GLN A 35 21.50 -7.09 -15.23
CA GLN A 35 20.11 -7.15 -15.69
C GLN A 35 19.34 -5.93 -15.23
N ILE A 36 18.53 -5.37 -16.14
CA ILE A 36 17.59 -4.32 -15.81
C ILE A 36 16.31 -4.96 -15.27
N VAL A 37 16.02 -4.72 -14.01
CA VAL A 37 14.86 -5.31 -13.32
C VAL A 37 14.05 -4.25 -12.61
N SER A 38 12.77 -4.54 -12.33
CA SER A 38 11.97 -3.70 -11.44
C SER A 38 12.37 -3.92 -9.97
N HIS A 39 12.05 -2.95 -9.10
CA HIS A 39 12.24 -3.09 -7.65
C HIS A 39 11.62 -4.38 -7.09
N ALA A 40 10.42 -4.72 -7.52
CA ALA A 40 9.75 -5.95 -7.11
C ALA A 40 10.51 -7.20 -7.56
N THR A 41 11.04 -7.22 -8.79
CA THR A 41 11.84 -8.34 -9.31
C THR A 41 13.18 -8.46 -8.59
N HIS A 42 13.86 -7.33 -8.36
CA HIS A 42 15.13 -7.29 -7.64
C HIS A 42 15.00 -7.83 -6.21
N ASN A 43 13.96 -7.39 -5.48
CA ASN A 43 13.70 -7.88 -4.13
C ASN A 43 13.38 -9.38 -4.09
N ARG A 44 12.69 -9.91 -5.11
CA ARG A 44 12.42 -11.35 -5.24
C ARG A 44 13.69 -12.15 -5.51
N ILE A 45 14.58 -11.66 -6.38
CA ILE A 45 15.84 -12.35 -6.70
C ILE A 45 16.74 -12.46 -5.46
N HIS A 46 16.81 -11.40 -4.67
CA HIS A 46 17.65 -11.37 -3.48
C HIS A 46 17.03 -12.00 -2.23
N GLU A 47 15.79 -12.49 -2.31
CA GLU A 47 15.06 -13.01 -1.13
C GLU A 47 15.15 -12.06 0.08
N ARG A 48 15.33 -10.75 -0.19
CA ARG A 48 15.70 -9.74 0.82
C ARG A 48 14.75 -9.67 2.00
N PHE A 49 13.59 -10.30 1.89
CA PHE A 49 12.51 -10.18 2.86
C PHE A 49 11.93 -11.53 3.31
N GLY A 50 12.76 -12.58 3.21
CA GLY A 50 12.40 -13.92 3.65
C GLY A 50 11.68 -14.71 2.54
N SER A 51 12.10 -15.94 2.32
CA SER A 51 11.57 -16.88 1.31
C SER A 51 10.24 -17.52 1.71
N GLU A 52 9.58 -17.05 2.75
CA GLU A 52 8.31 -17.60 3.21
C GLU A 52 7.14 -16.92 2.51
N GLY A 53 6.79 -17.45 1.34
CA GLY A 53 5.57 -17.13 0.63
C GLY A 53 5.62 -15.85 -0.23
N THR A 54 4.78 -15.82 -1.25
CA THR A 54 4.54 -14.62 -2.07
C THR A 54 3.79 -13.61 -1.20
N ARG A 55 4.40 -12.46 -0.93
CA ARG A 55 3.73 -11.37 -0.19
C ARG A 55 2.68 -10.73 -1.07
N HIS A 56 1.42 -10.93 -0.75
CA HIS A 56 0.32 -10.30 -1.46
C HIS A 56 0.04 -8.91 -0.88
N ILE A 57 -0.26 -7.98 -1.76
CA ILE A 57 -0.68 -6.63 -1.39
C ILE A 57 -2.07 -6.40 -1.93
N TYR A 58 -2.93 -5.92 -1.08
CA TYR A 58 -4.33 -5.67 -1.41
C TYR A 58 -4.67 -4.20 -1.22
N LEU A 59 -5.31 -3.61 -2.22
CA LEU A 59 -5.96 -2.31 -2.13
C LEU A 59 -7.44 -2.54 -1.81
N VAL A 60 -7.81 -2.37 -0.53
CA VAL A 60 -9.19 -2.56 -0.05
C VAL A 60 -9.88 -1.21 -0.05
N TYR A 61 -10.83 -1.02 -0.96
CA TYR A 61 -11.48 0.27 -1.15
C TYR A 61 -13.01 0.18 -1.16
N GLY A 62 -13.64 1.35 -0.99
CA GLY A 62 -15.10 1.49 -0.94
C GLY A 62 -15.53 2.69 -0.10
N ALA A 63 -16.81 3.01 -0.11
CA ALA A 63 -17.36 4.15 0.61
C ALA A 63 -17.10 4.12 2.12
N PRO A 64 -17.06 5.27 2.82
CA PRO A 64 -17.13 5.27 4.26
C PRO A 64 -18.38 4.53 4.74
N GLY A 65 -18.24 3.62 5.70
CA GLY A 65 -19.36 2.78 6.16
C GLY A 65 -19.60 1.50 5.36
N ALA A 66 -18.86 1.24 4.27
CA ALA A 66 -19.02 0.03 3.47
C ALA A 66 -18.63 -1.29 4.19
N GLY A 67 -17.94 -1.22 5.34
CA GLY A 67 -17.53 -2.42 6.08
C GLY A 67 -16.08 -2.86 5.84
N LYS A 68 -15.23 -2.02 5.26
CA LYS A 68 -13.81 -2.33 5.02
C LYS A 68 -13.07 -2.83 6.26
N SER A 69 -13.27 -2.16 7.40
CA SER A 69 -12.61 -2.54 8.66
C SER A 69 -13.04 -3.92 9.17
N ASP A 70 -14.29 -4.32 8.93
CA ASP A 70 -14.79 -5.63 9.33
C ASP A 70 -14.28 -6.72 8.38
N TYR A 71 -14.20 -6.40 7.09
CA TYR A 71 -13.53 -7.27 6.13
C TYR A 71 -12.07 -7.52 6.55
N ILE A 72 -11.30 -6.47 6.84
CA ILE A 72 -9.90 -6.62 7.28
C ILE A 72 -9.79 -7.48 8.53
N LYS A 73 -10.66 -7.29 9.54
CA LYS A 73 -10.65 -8.11 10.76
C LYS A 73 -10.93 -9.60 10.47
N SER A 74 -11.66 -9.91 9.39
CA SER A 74 -11.98 -11.29 9.02
C SER A 74 -10.88 -12.00 8.24
N VAL A 75 -9.98 -11.26 7.57
CA VAL A 75 -8.97 -11.83 6.67
C VAL A 75 -7.53 -11.59 7.11
N ALA A 76 -7.23 -10.49 7.81
CA ALA A 76 -5.87 -10.15 8.19
C ALA A 76 -5.39 -10.99 9.39
N GLY A 77 -4.22 -11.58 9.25
CA GLY A 77 -3.53 -12.32 10.31
C GLY A 77 -2.65 -11.41 11.16
N VAL A 78 -2.10 -11.97 12.23
CA VAL A 78 -1.26 -11.23 13.20
C VAL A 78 0.07 -10.73 12.62
N HIS A 79 0.49 -11.29 11.49
CA HIS A 79 1.72 -10.90 10.80
C HIS A 79 1.47 -10.08 9.53
N ASP A 80 0.22 -9.66 9.31
CA ASP A 80 -0.14 -8.83 8.17
C ASP A 80 -0.05 -7.34 8.51
N LEU A 81 0.37 -6.53 7.53
CA LEU A 81 0.45 -5.09 7.66
C LEU A 81 -0.86 -4.45 7.19
N VAL A 82 -1.48 -3.63 8.02
CA VAL A 82 -2.72 -2.91 7.68
C VAL A 82 -2.46 -1.42 7.70
N LEU A 83 -2.53 -0.79 6.53
CA LEU A 83 -2.42 0.66 6.37
C LEU A 83 -3.82 1.26 6.28
N ASP A 84 -4.28 1.86 7.37
CA ASP A 84 -5.55 2.61 7.49
C ASP A 84 -5.24 3.98 8.12
N LEU A 85 -5.67 5.07 7.48
CA LEU A 85 -5.41 6.44 7.96
C LEU A 85 -6.04 6.70 9.34
N ASP A 86 -7.21 6.16 9.62
CA ASP A 86 -7.84 6.32 10.93
C ASP A 86 -7.01 5.66 12.05
N ASN A 87 -6.35 4.55 11.75
CA ASN A 87 -5.43 3.89 12.68
C ASN A 87 -4.17 4.72 12.91
N ILE A 88 -3.63 5.37 11.87
CA ILE A 88 -2.47 6.27 12.02
C ILE A 88 -2.87 7.47 12.90
N TYR A 89 -4.02 8.10 12.64
CA TYR A 89 -4.53 9.19 13.50
C TYR A 89 -4.62 8.75 14.94
N LYS A 90 -5.18 7.58 15.20
CA LYS A 90 -5.28 7.01 16.56
C LYS A 90 -3.92 6.73 17.19
N CYS A 91 -2.94 6.31 16.40
CA CYS A 91 -1.58 6.01 16.87
C CYS A 91 -0.83 7.25 17.36
N ILE A 92 -1.01 8.39 16.67
CA ILE A 92 -0.26 9.63 16.96
C ILE A 92 -1.06 10.69 17.73
N SER A 93 -2.29 10.39 18.14
CA SER A 93 -3.13 11.31 18.90
C SER A 93 -3.89 10.60 20.00
N ILE A 94 -4.31 11.38 21.01
CA ILE A 94 -5.16 10.91 22.10
C ILE A 94 -6.66 10.94 21.75
N ASN A 95 -7.01 11.42 20.54
CA ASN A 95 -8.39 11.56 20.10
C ASN A 95 -9.04 10.20 19.87
N ASN A 96 -10.37 10.18 19.99
CA ASN A 96 -11.14 8.98 19.61
C ASN A 96 -11.04 8.74 18.10
N ARG A 97 -11.32 7.49 17.70
CA ARG A 97 -11.43 7.15 16.29
C ARG A 97 -12.47 8.07 15.61
N TYR A 98 -12.15 8.55 14.41
CA TYR A 98 -12.95 9.50 13.62
C TYR A 98 -12.91 10.99 14.06
N GLU A 99 -12.27 11.31 15.17
CA GLU A 99 -12.03 12.71 15.62
C GLU A 99 -10.69 13.22 15.06
N ASN A 100 -10.51 13.13 13.76
CA ASN A 100 -9.24 13.41 13.10
C ASN A 100 -8.94 14.92 13.09
N SER A 101 -7.84 15.31 13.69
CA SER A 101 -7.38 16.70 13.72
C SER A 101 -6.76 17.11 12.37
N ARG A 102 -7.28 18.17 11.75
CA ARG A 102 -6.68 18.73 10.52
C ARG A 102 -5.21 19.13 10.69
N ARG A 103 -4.82 19.57 11.89
CA ARG A 103 -3.44 19.99 12.17
C ARG A 103 -2.45 18.83 12.06
N LEU A 104 -2.88 17.60 12.35
CA LEU A 104 -2.06 16.39 12.28
C LEU A 104 -2.05 15.75 10.89
N SER A 105 -2.85 16.23 9.94
CA SER A 105 -2.97 15.59 8.60
C SER A 105 -1.62 15.43 7.90
N LYS A 106 -0.76 16.45 7.96
CA LYS A 106 0.57 16.38 7.37
C LYS A 106 1.42 15.24 7.97
N ASN A 107 1.39 15.10 9.30
CA ASN A 107 2.12 14.03 9.99
C ASN A 107 1.57 12.65 9.61
N VAL A 108 0.23 12.51 9.57
CA VAL A 108 -0.43 11.27 9.16
C VAL A 108 -0.04 10.88 7.74
N PHE A 109 -0.04 11.82 6.80
CA PHE A 109 0.35 11.55 5.42
C PHE A 109 1.84 11.20 5.28
N MET A 110 2.72 11.82 6.05
CA MET A 110 4.14 11.43 6.07
C MET A 110 4.34 10.00 6.57
N ILE A 111 3.61 9.59 7.61
CA ILE A 111 3.67 8.20 8.12
C ILE A 111 3.06 7.23 7.10
N ARG A 112 1.93 7.59 6.49
CA ARG A 112 1.33 6.80 5.39
C ARG A 112 2.34 6.57 4.28
N ASP A 113 3.00 7.62 3.82
CA ASP A 113 3.94 7.56 2.69
C ASP A 113 5.15 6.68 3.03
N LEU A 114 5.65 6.75 4.28
CA LEU A 114 6.68 5.86 4.77
C LEU A 114 6.23 4.39 4.74
N ILE A 115 5.01 4.10 5.21
CA ILE A 115 4.46 2.73 5.20
C ILE A 115 4.23 2.26 3.75
N LEU A 116 3.75 3.12 2.87
CA LEU A 116 3.59 2.80 1.44
C LEU A 116 4.94 2.47 0.78
N ASP A 117 6.01 3.20 1.12
CA ASP A 117 7.35 2.91 0.64
C ASP A 117 7.87 1.57 1.19
N MET A 118 7.64 1.28 2.47
CA MET A 118 7.95 -0.03 3.06
C MET A 118 7.19 -1.17 2.34
N ILE A 119 5.92 -1.00 2.03
CA ILE A 119 5.13 -1.99 1.29
C ILE A 119 5.66 -2.14 -0.14
N LYS A 120 5.92 -1.03 -0.83
CA LYS A 120 6.45 -1.00 -2.20
C LYS A 120 7.77 -1.75 -2.31
N THR A 121 8.68 -1.50 -1.38
CA THR A 121 10.01 -2.11 -1.35
C THR A 121 10.03 -3.47 -0.67
N ARG A 122 8.90 -3.94 -0.16
CA ARG A 122 8.78 -5.17 0.64
C ARG A 122 9.68 -5.18 1.88
N ASN A 123 9.98 -4.01 2.41
CA ASN A 123 10.82 -3.85 3.60
C ASN A 123 10.06 -4.27 4.87
N GLY A 124 10.74 -5.01 5.76
CA GLY A 124 10.14 -5.55 6.98
C GLY A 124 9.66 -7.00 6.84
N ARG A 125 9.18 -7.57 7.95
CA ARG A 125 8.72 -8.97 8.03
C ARG A 125 7.20 -9.02 8.18
N PHE A 126 6.48 -8.85 7.10
CA PHE A 126 5.02 -9.02 7.05
C PHE A 126 4.67 -10.09 6.02
N ASN A 127 3.55 -10.77 6.21
CA ASN A 127 3.06 -11.78 5.27
C ASN A 127 2.33 -11.11 4.10
N ASN A 128 1.22 -10.43 4.40
CA ASN A 128 0.46 -9.66 3.42
C ASN A 128 0.37 -8.19 3.85
N ALA A 129 0.00 -7.31 2.92
CA ALA A 129 -0.29 -5.92 3.25
C ALA A 129 -1.64 -5.50 2.68
N TYR A 130 -2.41 -4.81 3.51
CA TYR A 130 -3.72 -4.27 3.15
C TYR A 130 -3.66 -2.74 3.21
N ILE A 131 -3.84 -2.08 2.07
CA ILE A 131 -3.97 -0.63 1.94
C ILE A 131 -5.46 -0.33 1.95
N VAL A 132 -5.95 0.31 3.00
CA VAL A 132 -7.39 0.50 3.23
C VAL A 132 -7.77 1.97 3.08
N GLY A 133 -8.77 2.26 2.24
CA GLY A 133 -9.21 3.64 2.04
C GLY A 133 -10.48 3.81 1.22
N GLY A 134 -10.82 5.05 0.93
CA GLY A 134 -11.96 5.38 0.08
C GLY A 134 -11.69 5.09 -1.39
N TYR A 135 -10.67 5.70 -1.94
CA TYR A 135 -10.19 5.59 -3.32
C TYR A 135 -11.31 5.58 -4.38
N PRO A 136 -12.14 6.64 -4.47
CA PRO A 136 -13.25 6.67 -5.41
C PRO A 136 -12.79 6.78 -6.87
N MET A 137 -11.64 7.43 -7.13
CA MET A 137 -11.14 7.68 -8.46
C MET A 137 -10.36 6.48 -9.00
N GLU A 138 -10.74 5.98 -10.18
CA GLU A 138 -10.05 4.87 -10.86
C GLU A 138 -8.56 5.16 -11.07
N ALA A 139 -8.21 6.34 -11.57
CA ALA A 139 -6.82 6.73 -11.81
C ALA A 139 -5.94 6.69 -10.53
N GLU A 140 -6.52 6.94 -9.35
CA GLU A 140 -5.80 6.83 -8.07
C GLU A 140 -5.56 5.36 -7.72
N ARG A 141 -6.56 4.48 -7.92
CA ARG A 141 -6.43 3.04 -7.71
C ARG A 141 -5.39 2.43 -8.65
N GLU A 142 -5.50 2.71 -9.96
CA GLU A 142 -4.53 2.26 -10.97
C GLU A 142 -3.10 2.68 -10.61
N ARG A 143 -2.92 3.92 -10.15
CA ARG A 143 -1.60 4.39 -9.75
C ARG A 143 -1.02 3.54 -8.60
N ILE A 144 -1.84 3.20 -7.60
CA ILE A 144 -1.42 2.36 -6.47
C ILE A 144 -1.13 0.94 -6.97
N VAL A 145 -2.04 0.35 -7.73
CA VAL A 145 -1.89 -1.00 -8.31
C VAL A 145 -0.60 -1.10 -9.11
N ASN A 146 -0.38 -0.16 -10.03
CA ASN A 146 0.80 -0.18 -10.90
C ASN A 146 2.11 0.12 -10.16
N THR A 147 2.07 1.01 -9.13
CA THR A 147 3.29 1.41 -8.41
C THR A 147 3.72 0.36 -7.36
N ILE A 148 2.76 -0.29 -6.73
CA ILE A 148 3.01 -1.17 -5.57
C ILE A 148 2.81 -2.65 -5.94
N GLY A 149 2.06 -2.94 -7.00
CA GLY A 149 1.68 -4.29 -7.40
C GLY A 149 0.56 -4.85 -6.52
N ALA A 150 -0.42 -4.02 -6.16
CA ALA A 150 -1.56 -4.42 -5.36
C ALA A 150 -2.65 -5.09 -6.19
N GLU A 151 -3.41 -5.97 -5.55
CA GLU A 151 -4.67 -6.53 -6.05
C GLU A 151 -5.85 -5.74 -5.48
N GLU A 152 -6.81 -5.38 -6.31
CA GLU A 152 -7.97 -4.60 -5.88
C GLU A 152 -9.03 -5.47 -5.20
N ILE A 153 -9.54 -4.99 -4.06
CA ILE A 153 -10.69 -5.58 -3.36
C ILE A 153 -11.71 -4.46 -3.12
N PHE A 154 -12.77 -4.49 -3.90
CA PHE A 154 -13.86 -3.53 -3.76
C PHE A 154 -14.90 -4.01 -2.73
N ILE A 155 -15.11 -3.23 -1.69
CA ILE A 155 -16.17 -3.48 -0.70
C ILE A 155 -17.40 -2.68 -1.12
N ASN A 156 -18.28 -3.35 -1.87
CA ASN A 156 -19.49 -2.74 -2.41
C ASN A 156 -20.62 -2.73 -1.38
N LYS A 157 -21.20 -1.56 -1.14
CA LYS A 157 -22.45 -1.36 -0.38
C LYS A 157 -23.22 -0.20 -0.96
N SER A 158 -24.55 -0.23 -0.83
CA SER A 158 -25.41 0.87 -1.23
C SER A 158 -25.17 2.13 -0.39
N ILE A 159 -25.52 3.30 -0.96
CA ILE A 159 -25.40 4.59 -0.25
C ILE A 159 -26.21 4.58 1.06
N ASP A 160 -27.41 3.98 1.05
CA ASP A 160 -28.28 3.93 2.22
C ASP A 160 -27.68 3.09 3.36
N GLU A 161 -27.13 1.91 3.03
CA GLU A 161 -26.42 1.09 4.01
C GLU A 161 -25.18 1.80 4.57
N CYS A 162 -24.42 2.49 3.71
CA CYS A 162 -23.27 3.26 4.14
C CYS A 162 -23.67 4.41 5.07
N LEU A 163 -24.76 5.13 4.78
CA LEU A 163 -25.30 6.20 5.63
C LEU A 163 -25.80 5.66 6.98
N MET A 164 -26.46 4.51 7.00
CA MET A 164 -26.83 3.81 8.25
C MET A 164 -25.59 3.47 9.09
N ASN A 165 -24.58 2.91 8.47
CA ASN A 165 -23.35 2.46 9.16
C ASN A 165 -22.47 3.61 9.69
N VAL A 166 -22.73 4.84 9.29
CA VAL A 166 -22.00 6.03 9.79
C VAL A 166 -22.85 6.94 10.68
N GLN A 167 -24.07 6.53 11.04
CA GLN A 167 -24.98 7.37 11.83
C GLN A 167 -24.41 7.82 13.19
N ASP A 168 -23.62 6.95 13.83
CA ASP A 168 -22.98 7.19 15.12
C ASP A 168 -21.62 7.91 15.00
N ARG A 169 -21.22 8.26 13.77
CA ARG A 169 -19.98 9.01 13.51
C ARG A 169 -20.25 10.51 13.44
N PRO A 170 -19.20 11.35 13.55
CA PRO A 170 -19.36 12.79 13.34
C PRO A 170 -20.10 13.11 12.04
N GLU A 171 -20.97 14.12 12.03
CA GLU A 171 -21.87 14.48 10.90
C GLU A 171 -21.13 14.60 9.55
N LYS A 172 -19.87 15.04 9.56
CA LYS A 172 -19.02 15.12 8.37
C LYS A 172 -18.94 13.79 7.59
N TYR A 173 -19.13 12.62 8.25
CA TYR A 173 -19.04 11.32 7.59
C TYR A 173 -20.21 11.05 6.66
N LYS A 174 -21.41 11.58 6.94
CA LYS A 174 -22.55 11.52 6.02
C LYS A 174 -22.23 12.25 4.70
N LYS A 175 -21.58 13.43 4.81
CA LYS A 175 -21.10 14.14 3.64
C LYS A 175 -20.06 13.31 2.88
N TYR A 176 -19.07 12.73 3.58
CA TYR A 176 -18.03 11.92 2.93
C TYR A 176 -18.60 10.68 2.20
N VAL A 177 -19.70 10.10 2.70
CA VAL A 177 -20.39 9.02 1.96
C VAL A 177 -20.93 9.55 0.64
N LYS A 178 -21.67 10.66 0.65
CA LYS A 178 -22.25 11.26 -0.58
C LYS A 178 -21.16 11.66 -1.57
N ASP A 179 -20.17 12.42 -1.11
CA ASP A 179 -19.03 12.86 -1.94
C ASP A 179 -18.30 11.67 -2.57
N TRP A 180 -18.23 10.52 -1.87
CA TRP A 180 -17.61 9.31 -2.40
C TRP A 180 -18.42 8.72 -3.56
N PHE A 181 -19.75 8.58 -3.41
CA PHE A 181 -20.60 8.04 -4.47
C PHE A 181 -20.67 8.97 -5.68
N ASP A 182 -20.64 10.29 -5.48
CA ASP A 182 -20.61 11.29 -6.55
C ASP A 182 -19.30 11.25 -7.35
N SER A 183 -18.20 10.84 -6.70
CA SER A 183 -16.86 10.80 -7.30
C SER A 183 -16.45 9.41 -7.79
N PHE A 184 -17.23 8.37 -7.49
CA PHE A 184 -16.83 7.00 -7.79
C PHE A 184 -16.84 6.76 -9.30
N SER A 185 -15.71 6.32 -9.84
CA SER A 185 -15.51 5.89 -11.21
C SER A 185 -15.00 4.45 -11.24
N ASN A 186 -15.55 3.68 -12.16
CA ASN A 186 -15.12 2.30 -12.45
C ASN A 186 -14.06 2.30 -13.52
#